data_93b8fb3ce895df9dfa6572d8960a741a
#
_entry.id   93b8fb3ce895df9dfa6572d8960a741a
#
_cell.length_a   1.000
_cell.length_b   1.000
_cell.length_c   1.000
_cell.angle_alpha   90.00
_cell.angle_beta   90.00
_cell.angle_gamma   90.00
#
_symmetry.space_group_name_H-M   'P 1'
#
loop_
_entity.id
_entity.type
_entity.pdbx_description
1 polymer ?
#
loop_
_entity_poly.entity_id
_entity_poly.type
_entity_poly.pdbx_seq_one_letter_code
_entity_poly.pdbx_strand_id
1 'polypeptide(L)'
;DAAYIKMAVLDMCLSVLKKRRGQNPITYVEYKACHQEIMEAGTLEELQECFKNLLLLCRAAEEKKNPGQELVSRIDEIMGEHLSDLQFSLDDVAAELYISPNYLRQLFKQASGQTFTEHLTEMRMKEAQRLLDDESLKIYEVAERTGYADSRYFSVCYKKYWHITPTDYRRTLQESG
;
A
#
# COMPACT_ATOMS: atom_id res chain seq x y z
N ASP A 1 39.94 25.04 3.40
CA ASP A 1 39.56 25.18 4.81
C ASP A 1 38.55 24.05 5.15
N ALA A 2 38.96 23.18 6.11
CA ALA A 2 38.17 21.99 6.47
C ALA A 2 36.74 22.37 6.94
N ALA A 3 36.59 23.49 7.62
CA ALA A 3 35.30 23.98 8.09
C ALA A 3 34.35 24.32 6.91
N TYR A 4 34.87 24.85 5.82
CA TYR A 4 34.09 25.17 4.63
C TYR A 4 33.58 23.88 3.94
N ILE A 5 34.44 22.85 3.86
CA ILE A 5 34.08 21.55 3.27
C ILE A 5 32.97 20.89 4.11
N LYS A 6 33.09 20.88 5.44
CA LYS A 6 32.06 20.37 6.35
C LYS A 6 30.72 21.08 6.19
N MET A 7 30.72 22.41 6.08
CA MET A 7 29.51 23.20 5.83
C MET A 7 28.89 22.89 4.47
N ALA A 8 29.70 22.74 3.42
CA ALA A 8 29.20 22.37 2.09
C ALA A 8 28.54 20.97 2.09
N VAL A 9 29.15 19.99 2.77
CA VAL A 9 28.58 18.65 2.93
C VAL A 9 27.28 18.70 3.72
N LEU A 10 27.19 19.48 4.80
CA LEU A 10 25.96 19.68 5.57
C LEU A 10 24.84 20.32 4.72
N ASP A 11 25.16 21.33 3.91
CA ASP A 11 24.18 21.96 3.00
C ASP A 11 23.68 20.98 1.94
N MET A 12 24.54 20.14 1.38
CA MET A 12 24.14 19.06 0.48
C MET A 12 23.21 18.07 1.19
N CYS A 13 23.56 17.64 2.41
CA CYS A 13 22.74 16.77 3.23
C CYS A 13 21.36 17.37 3.50
N LEU A 14 21.29 18.63 3.91
CA LEU A 14 20.04 19.36 4.14
C LEU A 14 19.22 19.50 2.86
N SER A 15 19.85 19.69 1.70
CA SER A 15 19.17 19.77 0.41
C SER A 15 18.53 18.45 0.00
N VAL A 16 19.23 17.33 0.22
CA VAL A 16 18.69 15.98 0.01
C VAL A 16 17.51 15.71 0.95
N LEU A 17 17.63 16.09 2.22
CA LEU A 17 16.58 15.92 3.23
C LEU A 17 15.35 16.81 2.96
N LYS A 18 15.55 18.06 2.50
CA LYS A 18 14.45 18.98 2.15
C LYS A 18 13.66 18.51 0.93
N LYS A 19 14.31 17.90 -0.05
CA LYS A 19 13.66 17.37 -1.26
C LYS A 19 12.73 16.21 -0.96
N ARG A 20 12.88 15.55 0.21
CA ARG A 20 12.07 14.43 0.72
C ARG A 20 10.86 14.84 1.57
N ARG A 21 10.57 16.11 1.74
CA ARG A 21 9.39 16.57 2.48
C ARG A 21 8.12 16.03 1.83
N GLY A 22 7.64 14.89 2.34
CA GLY A 22 6.42 14.21 1.91
C GLY A 22 6.52 12.68 1.81
N GLN A 23 7.73 12.11 1.83
CA GLN A 23 7.94 10.67 1.62
C GLN A 23 8.75 9.97 2.73
N ASN A 24 8.39 10.10 3.96
CA ASN A 24 9.12 9.57 5.12
C ASN A 24 10.28 10.48 5.57
N PRO A 25 10.01 11.48 6.43
CA PRO A 25 11.05 12.38 6.92
C PRO A 25 12.04 11.58 7.77
N ILE A 26 13.35 11.74 7.49
CA ILE A 26 14.40 11.31 8.42
C ILE A 26 14.06 11.90 9.78
N THR A 27 14.09 11.06 10.80
CA THR A 27 13.78 11.49 12.16
C THR A 27 14.81 12.53 12.64
N TYR A 28 14.41 13.38 13.57
CA TYR A 28 15.33 14.35 14.17
C TYR A 28 16.56 13.66 14.79
N VAL A 29 16.41 12.42 15.28
CA VAL A 29 17.48 11.61 15.85
C VAL A 29 18.51 11.21 14.77
N GLU A 30 18.06 10.72 13.63
CA GLU A 30 18.93 10.35 12.49
C GLU A 30 19.65 11.57 11.93
N TYR A 31 18.94 12.71 11.79
CA TYR A 31 19.57 13.97 11.39
C TYR A 31 20.66 14.41 12.35
N LYS A 32 20.39 14.37 13.66
CA LYS A 32 21.34 14.78 14.70
C LYS A 32 22.59 13.89 14.69
N ALA A 33 22.44 12.57 14.50
CA ALA A 33 23.55 11.64 14.41
C ALA A 33 24.44 11.95 13.20
N CYS A 34 23.88 12.10 12.00
CA CYS A 34 24.62 12.47 10.80
C CYS A 34 25.34 13.83 10.92
N HIS A 35 24.68 14.81 11.53
CA HIS A 35 25.28 16.12 11.76
C HIS A 35 26.50 16.01 12.67
N GLN A 36 26.41 15.23 13.76
CA GLN A 36 27.50 15.03 14.69
C GLN A 36 28.70 14.33 14.04
N GLU A 37 28.46 13.25 13.28
CA GLU A 37 29.49 12.53 12.55
C GLU A 37 30.26 13.44 11.57
N ILE A 38 29.55 14.28 10.81
CA ILE A 38 30.16 15.23 9.87
C ILE A 38 31.01 16.28 10.61
N MET A 39 30.56 16.76 11.76
CA MET A 39 31.30 17.75 12.55
C MET A 39 32.55 17.16 13.20
N GLU A 40 32.51 15.89 13.60
CA GLU A 40 33.62 15.15 14.22
C GLU A 40 34.64 14.62 13.22
N ALA A 41 34.26 14.43 11.95
CA ALA A 41 35.16 13.93 10.90
C ALA A 41 36.44 14.77 10.79
N GLY A 42 37.61 14.15 10.86
CA GLY A 42 38.92 14.77 10.82
C GLY A 42 39.58 14.71 9.45
N THR A 43 39.15 13.76 8.60
CA THR A 43 39.72 13.50 7.28
C THR A 43 38.70 13.60 6.16
N LEU A 44 39.16 13.69 4.92
CA LEU A 44 38.28 13.72 3.73
C LEU A 44 37.60 12.35 3.53
N GLU A 45 38.31 11.26 3.84
CA GLU A 45 37.79 9.90 3.76
C GLU A 45 36.62 9.70 4.73
N GLU A 46 36.73 10.18 5.97
CA GLU A 46 35.66 10.13 6.95
C GLU A 46 34.43 10.94 6.50
N LEU A 47 34.62 12.13 5.93
CA LEU A 47 33.52 12.92 5.36
C LEU A 47 32.82 12.21 4.20
N GLN A 48 33.59 11.52 3.32
CA GLN A 48 33.03 10.73 2.23
C GLN A 48 32.21 9.56 2.75
N GLU A 49 32.67 8.88 3.80
CA GLU A 49 31.93 7.77 4.40
C GLU A 49 30.65 8.25 5.10
N CYS A 50 30.69 9.37 5.82
CA CYS A 50 29.49 10.01 6.39
C CYS A 50 28.45 10.31 5.31
N PHE A 51 28.87 10.88 4.18
CA PHE A 51 27.97 11.20 3.07
C PHE A 51 27.41 9.95 2.41
N LYS A 52 28.21 8.91 2.23
CA LYS A 52 27.79 7.62 1.68
C LYS A 52 26.77 6.95 2.60
N ASN A 53 27.00 6.96 3.92
CA ASN A 53 26.06 6.44 4.91
C ASN A 53 24.73 7.18 4.88
N LEU A 54 24.74 8.51 4.74
CA LEU A 54 23.54 9.29 4.56
C LEU A 54 22.78 8.88 3.29
N LEU A 55 23.46 8.70 2.16
CA LEU A 55 22.84 8.24 0.92
C LEU A 55 22.24 6.84 1.06
N LEU A 56 22.91 5.93 1.79
CA LEU A 56 22.39 4.59 2.08
C LEU A 56 21.15 4.64 2.99
N LEU A 57 21.16 5.48 4.02
CA LEU A 57 19.98 5.73 4.86
C LEU A 57 18.82 6.31 4.03
N CYS A 58 19.15 7.22 3.11
CA CYS A 58 18.19 7.76 2.17
C CYS A 58 17.60 6.67 1.26
N ARG A 59 18.39 5.77 0.74
CA ARG A 59 17.95 4.66 -0.11
C ARG A 59 17.15 3.62 0.67
N ALA A 60 17.61 3.21 1.85
CA ALA A 60 16.88 2.30 2.73
C ALA A 60 15.52 2.84 3.18
N ALA A 61 15.38 4.18 3.32
CA ALA A 61 14.10 4.81 3.57
C ALA A 61 13.20 4.85 2.32
N GLU A 62 13.74 4.77 1.10
CA GLU A 62 12.97 4.60 -0.14
C GLU A 62 12.49 3.15 -0.33
N GLU A 63 13.29 2.19 0.12
CA GLU A 63 12.94 0.76 0.11
C GLU A 63 11.95 0.41 1.23
N LYS A 64 11.88 1.19 2.32
CA LYS A 64 10.78 1.12 3.27
C LYS A 64 9.52 1.63 2.58
N LYS A 65 8.58 0.74 2.31
CA LYS A 65 7.24 1.07 1.81
C LYS A 65 6.74 2.33 2.52
N ASN A 66 6.25 3.30 1.76
CA ASN A 66 5.56 4.47 2.30
C ASN A 66 4.60 3.98 3.41
N PRO A 67 4.59 4.59 4.62
CA PRO A 67 3.69 4.17 5.71
C PRO A 67 2.24 4.01 5.29
N GLY A 68 1.79 4.82 4.32
CA GLY A 68 0.49 4.67 3.69
C GLY A 68 0.37 3.39 2.85
N GLN A 69 1.42 2.99 2.12
CA GLN A 69 1.43 1.75 1.34
C GLN A 69 1.53 0.51 2.23
N GLU A 70 2.25 0.59 3.34
CA GLU A 70 2.33 -0.48 4.33
C GLU A 70 0.97 -0.70 5.00
N LEU A 71 0.28 0.39 5.37
CA LEU A 71 -1.09 0.33 5.87
C LEU A 71 -2.03 -0.30 4.85
N VAL A 72 -2.01 0.16 3.59
CA VAL A 72 -2.85 -0.41 2.52
C VAL A 72 -2.54 -1.89 2.34
N SER A 73 -1.28 -2.30 2.30
CA SER A 73 -0.89 -3.72 2.19
C SER A 73 -1.43 -4.56 3.36
N ARG A 74 -1.39 -4.02 4.59
CA ARG A 74 -1.94 -4.71 5.76
C ARG A 74 -3.46 -4.83 5.70
N ILE A 75 -4.13 -3.79 5.23
CA ILE A 75 -5.59 -3.82 5.02
C ILE A 75 -5.96 -4.82 3.92
N ASP A 76 -5.18 -4.90 2.84
CA ASP A 76 -5.37 -5.85 1.75
C ASP A 76 -5.26 -7.31 2.24
N GLU A 77 -4.30 -7.60 3.13
CA GLU A 77 -4.17 -8.91 3.77
C GLU A 77 -5.44 -9.25 4.57
N ILE A 78 -5.90 -8.36 5.45
CA ILE A 78 -7.11 -8.55 6.25
C ILE A 78 -8.34 -8.70 5.34
N MET A 79 -8.50 -7.83 4.33
CA MET A 79 -9.59 -7.95 3.35
C MET A 79 -9.57 -9.30 2.63
N GLY A 80 -8.38 -9.78 2.24
CA GLY A 80 -8.20 -11.05 1.54
C GLY A 80 -8.73 -12.24 2.34
N GLU A 81 -8.56 -12.24 3.65
CA GLU A 81 -9.03 -13.27 4.57
C GLU A 81 -10.56 -13.24 4.74
N HIS A 82 -11.21 -12.08 4.49
CA HIS A 82 -12.63 -11.84 4.73
C HIS A 82 -13.46 -11.60 3.47
N LEU A 83 -12.95 -11.94 2.27
CA LEU A 83 -13.68 -11.69 1.01
C LEU A 83 -15.05 -12.33 0.96
N SER A 84 -15.22 -13.53 1.56
CA SER A 84 -16.49 -14.25 1.62
C SER A 84 -17.42 -13.78 2.72
N ASP A 85 -16.95 -12.97 3.67
CA ASP A 85 -17.78 -12.49 4.77
C ASP A 85 -18.68 -11.35 4.31
N LEU A 86 -19.99 -11.60 4.33
CA LEU A 86 -21.03 -10.65 3.96
C LEU A 86 -21.11 -9.41 4.85
N GLN A 87 -20.71 -9.56 6.12
CA GLN A 87 -20.79 -8.51 7.13
C GLN A 87 -19.49 -7.72 7.28
N PHE A 88 -18.42 -8.20 6.64
CA PHE A 88 -17.10 -7.57 6.76
C PHE A 88 -17.10 -6.10 6.34
N SER A 89 -16.60 -5.27 7.21
CA SER A 89 -16.69 -3.81 7.12
C SER A 89 -15.37 -3.13 7.49
N LEU A 90 -15.30 -1.82 7.25
CA LEU A 90 -14.17 -0.98 7.71
C LEU A 90 -14.05 -1.00 9.24
N ASP A 91 -15.16 -1.17 9.96
CA ASP A 91 -15.16 -1.15 11.43
C ASP A 91 -14.44 -2.38 12.00
N ASP A 92 -14.52 -3.54 11.31
CA ASP A 92 -13.82 -4.75 11.68
C ASP A 92 -12.30 -4.58 11.52
N VAL A 93 -11.86 -4.01 10.41
CA VAL A 93 -10.45 -3.66 10.18
C VAL A 93 -9.94 -2.63 11.19
N ALA A 94 -10.76 -1.64 11.51
CA ALA A 94 -10.41 -0.61 12.49
C ALA A 94 -10.24 -1.22 13.90
N ALA A 95 -11.09 -2.17 14.26
CA ALA A 95 -11.00 -2.91 15.52
C ALA A 95 -9.71 -3.76 15.56
N GLU A 96 -9.38 -4.49 14.50
CA GLU A 96 -8.18 -5.30 14.42
C GLU A 96 -6.89 -4.46 14.50
N LEU A 97 -6.88 -3.29 13.86
CA LEU A 97 -5.75 -2.37 13.87
C LEU A 97 -5.71 -1.45 15.10
N TYR A 98 -6.68 -1.55 16.02
CA TYR A 98 -6.80 -0.72 17.23
C TYR A 98 -6.84 0.79 16.94
N ILE A 99 -7.50 1.20 15.86
CA ILE A 99 -7.67 2.59 15.48
C ILE A 99 -9.16 2.93 15.27
N SER A 100 -9.49 4.24 15.30
CA SER A 100 -10.89 4.62 15.08
C SER A 100 -11.30 4.44 13.62
N PRO A 101 -12.55 3.99 13.34
CA PRO A 101 -13.04 3.83 11.96
C PRO A 101 -12.97 5.10 11.11
N ASN A 102 -13.22 6.26 11.73
CA ASN A 102 -13.16 7.54 11.03
C ASN A 102 -11.72 7.90 10.61
N TYR A 103 -10.76 7.65 11.49
CA TYR A 103 -9.34 7.85 11.19
C TYR A 103 -8.87 6.88 10.10
N LEU A 104 -9.22 5.59 10.21
CA LEU A 104 -8.90 4.58 9.19
C LEU A 104 -9.46 4.97 7.81
N ARG A 105 -10.72 5.42 7.76
CA ARG A 105 -11.38 5.85 6.50
C ARG A 105 -10.61 6.96 5.79
N GLN A 106 -10.19 7.97 6.54
CA GLN A 106 -9.44 9.10 5.99
C GLN A 106 -8.04 8.66 5.51
N LEU A 107 -7.35 7.89 6.36
CA LEU A 107 -5.99 7.44 6.10
C LEU A 107 -5.93 6.49 4.90
N PHE A 108 -6.87 5.53 4.82
CA PHE A 108 -6.98 4.59 3.70
C PHE A 108 -7.25 5.32 2.39
N LYS A 109 -8.24 6.23 2.37
CA LYS A 109 -8.56 7.02 1.18
C LYS A 109 -7.38 7.88 0.71
N GLN A 110 -6.64 8.47 1.66
CA GLN A 110 -5.45 9.27 1.34
C GLN A 110 -4.31 8.40 0.76
N ALA A 111 -4.14 7.18 1.27
CA ALA A 111 -3.06 6.29 0.86
C ALA A 111 -3.36 5.50 -0.42
N SER A 112 -4.61 5.02 -0.60
CA SER A 112 -5.05 4.20 -1.75
C SER A 112 -5.69 5.00 -2.89
N GLY A 113 -6.15 6.23 -2.62
CA GLY A 113 -6.90 7.06 -3.57
C GLY A 113 -8.39 6.71 -3.70
N GLN A 114 -8.86 5.62 -3.10
CA GLN A 114 -10.24 5.13 -3.20
C GLN A 114 -10.84 4.83 -1.81
N THR A 115 -12.16 4.66 -1.76
CA THR A 115 -12.83 4.28 -0.51
C THR A 115 -12.62 2.80 -0.20
N PHE A 116 -12.73 2.43 1.07
CA PHE A 116 -12.67 1.04 1.52
C PHE A 116 -13.67 0.13 0.78
N THR A 117 -14.90 0.60 0.60
CA THR A 117 -15.95 -0.18 -0.08
C THR A 117 -15.66 -0.38 -1.56
N GLU A 118 -15.10 0.63 -2.24
CA GLU A 118 -14.67 0.51 -3.64
C GLU A 118 -13.54 -0.51 -3.76
N HIS A 119 -12.57 -0.43 -2.88
CA HIS A 119 -11.43 -1.35 -2.87
C HIS A 119 -11.84 -2.80 -2.55
N LEU A 120 -12.68 -3.02 -1.54
CA LEU A 120 -13.20 -4.34 -1.21
C LEU A 120 -14.03 -4.93 -2.37
N THR A 121 -14.83 -4.09 -3.04
CA THR A 121 -15.59 -4.51 -4.22
C THR A 121 -14.64 -4.93 -5.35
N GLU A 122 -13.59 -4.17 -5.60
CA GLU A 122 -12.56 -4.50 -6.59
C GLU A 122 -11.90 -5.86 -6.29
N MET A 123 -11.49 -6.08 -5.04
CA MET A 123 -10.88 -7.35 -4.61
C MET A 123 -11.85 -8.53 -4.79
N ARG A 124 -13.11 -8.36 -4.38
CA ARG A 124 -14.18 -9.37 -4.57
C ARG A 124 -14.42 -9.68 -6.05
N MET A 125 -14.41 -8.68 -6.93
CA MET A 125 -14.60 -8.87 -8.37
C MET A 125 -13.41 -9.56 -9.04
N LYS A 126 -12.19 -9.29 -8.61
CA LYS A 126 -10.98 -9.99 -9.08
C LYS A 126 -11.00 -11.46 -8.64
N GLU A 127 -11.34 -11.73 -7.39
CA GLU A 127 -11.48 -13.09 -6.88
C GLU A 127 -12.62 -13.85 -7.57
N ALA A 128 -13.75 -13.17 -7.81
CA ALA A 128 -14.86 -13.75 -8.58
C ALA A 128 -14.42 -14.16 -9.98
N GLN A 129 -13.63 -13.34 -10.66
CA GLN A 129 -13.10 -13.69 -11.99
C GLN A 129 -12.23 -14.95 -11.92
N ARG A 130 -11.32 -15.02 -10.95
CA ARG A 130 -10.48 -16.20 -10.72
C ARG A 130 -11.31 -17.48 -10.43
N LEU A 131 -12.37 -17.36 -9.63
CA LEU A 131 -13.23 -18.49 -9.33
C LEU A 131 -14.12 -18.90 -10.50
N LEU A 132 -14.44 -17.98 -11.42
CA LEU A 132 -15.20 -18.26 -12.62
C LEU A 132 -14.40 -19.08 -13.65
N ASP A 133 -13.07 -19.10 -13.57
CA ASP A 133 -12.20 -19.95 -14.40
C ASP A 133 -12.37 -21.43 -14.06
N ASP A 134 -12.85 -21.75 -12.85
CA ASP A 134 -13.23 -23.10 -12.45
C ASP A 134 -14.68 -23.40 -12.88
N GLU A 135 -14.83 -24.17 -13.94
CA GLU A 135 -16.14 -24.54 -14.49
C GLU A 135 -16.98 -25.42 -13.55
N SER A 136 -16.36 -26.08 -12.57
CA SER A 136 -17.04 -26.91 -11.59
C SER A 136 -17.92 -26.10 -10.62
N LEU A 137 -17.54 -24.84 -10.37
CA LEU A 137 -18.26 -23.94 -9.49
C LEU A 137 -19.51 -23.36 -10.19
N LYS A 138 -20.63 -23.31 -9.53
CA LYS A 138 -21.81 -22.61 -10.03
C LYS A 138 -21.72 -21.11 -9.75
N ILE A 139 -22.42 -20.29 -10.52
CA ILE A 139 -22.41 -18.82 -10.36
C ILE A 139 -22.82 -18.40 -8.94
N TYR A 140 -23.78 -19.08 -8.33
CA TYR A 140 -24.20 -18.78 -6.95
C TYR A 140 -23.13 -19.13 -5.92
N GLU A 141 -22.33 -20.17 -6.15
CA GLU A 141 -21.19 -20.54 -5.27
C GLU A 141 -20.07 -19.51 -5.36
N VAL A 142 -19.79 -19.00 -6.57
CA VAL A 142 -18.86 -17.89 -6.76
C VAL A 142 -19.35 -16.63 -6.03
N ALA A 143 -20.63 -16.30 -6.14
CA ALA A 143 -21.23 -15.17 -5.44
C ALA A 143 -21.04 -15.30 -3.91
N GLU A 144 -21.37 -16.46 -3.33
CA GLU A 144 -21.22 -16.74 -1.90
C GLU A 144 -19.76 -16.63 -1.44
N ARG A 145 -18.82 -17.24 -2.17
CA ARG A 145 -17.39 -17.22 -1.85
C ARG A 145 -16.76 -15.83 -1.96
N THR A 146 -17.43 -14.91 -2.64
CA THR A 146 -16.98 -13.53 -2.81
C THR A 146 -17.82 -12.52 -2.01
N GLY A 147 -18.58 -13.00 -1.02
CA GLY A 147 -19.29 -12.14 -0.07
C GLY A 147 -20.58 -11.53 -0.62
N TYR A 148 -21.30 -12.26 -1.50
CA TYR A 148 -22.61 -11.86 -2.01
C TYR A 148 -23.66 -12.92 -1.67
N ALA A 149 -24.65 -12.55 -0.88
CA ALA A 149 -25.77 -13.44 -0.53
C ALA A 149 -26.72 -13.71 -1.72
N ASP A 150 -26.83 -12.77 -2.63
CA ASP A 150 -27.73 -12.87 -3.80
C ASP A 150 -26.89 -12.91 -5.10
N SER A 151 -27.00 -14.03 -5.81
CA SER A 151 -26.31 -14.24 -7.09
C SER A 151 -26.79 -13.33 -8.21
N ARG A 152 -28.02 -12.80 -8.14
CA ARG A 152 -28.53 -11.81 -9.10
C ARG A 152 -27.86 -10.47 -8.87
N TYR A 153 -27.81 -10.04 -7.60
CA TYR A 153 -27.10 -8.80 -7.23
C TYR A 153 -25.59 -8.90 -7.55
N PHE A 154 -24.97 -10.04 -7.25
CA PHE A 154 -23.60 -10.34 -7.67
C PHE A 154 -23.41 -10.13 -9.17
N SER A 155 -24.29 -10.72 -10.00
CA SER A 155 -24.20 -10.61 -11.46
C SER A 155 -24.31 -9.16 -11.96
N VAL A 156 -25.12 -8.32 -11.30
CA VAL A 156 -25.22 -6.89 -11.58
C VAL A 156 -23.91 -6.17 -11.22
N CYS A 157 -23.34 -6.45 -10.04
CA CYS A 157 -22.06 -5.87 -9.60
C CYS A 157 -20.91 -6.30 -10.52
N TYR A 158 -20.85 -7.57 -10.88
CA TYR A 158 -19.82 -8.12 -11.78
C TYR A 158 -19.90 -7.45 -13.16
N LYS A 159 -21.10 -7.35 -13.74
CA LYS A 159 -21.30 -6.68 -15.03
C LYS A 159 -20.95 -5.20 -14.97
N LYS A 160 -21.24 -4.53 -13.84
CA LYS A 160 -20.88 -3.11 -13.65
C LYS A 160 -19.35 -2.92 -13.64
N TYR A 161 -18.63 -3.87 -13.05
CA TYR A 161 -17.18 -3.80 -12.91
C TYR A 161 -16.43 -4.24 -14.18
N TRP A 162 -16.78 -5.42 -14.72
CA TRP A 162 -16.11 -6.03 -15.87
C TRP A 162 -16.78 -5.78 -17.22
N HIS A 163 -17.94 -5.10 -17.27
CA HIS A 163 -18.74 -4.82 -18.46
C HIS A 163 -19.32 -6.06 -19.16
N ILE A 164 -19.18 -7.24 -18.58
CA ILE A 164 -19.68 -8.53 -19.04
C ILE A 164 -20.35 -9.29 -17.88
N THR A 165 -21.38 -10.11 -18.18
CA THR A 165 -21.98 -10.93 -17.12
C THR A 165 -21.07 -12.12 -16.74
N PRO A 166 -21.19 -12.70 -15.52
CA PRO A 166 -20.44 -13.91 -15.15
C PRO A 166 -20.69 -15.09 -16.10
N THR A 167 -21.92 -15.22 -16.58
CA THR A 167 -22.31 -16.29 -17.53
C THR A 167 -21.69 -16.07 -18.90
N ASP A 168 -21.71 -14.84 -19.41
CA ASP A 168 -21.07 -14.52 -20.69
C ASP A 168 -19.56 -14.66 -20.61
N TYR A 169 -18.94 -14.27 -19.49
CA TYR A 169 -17.51 -14.47 -19.25
C TYR A 169 -17.13 -15.96 -19.38
N ARG A 170 -17.86 -16.85 -18.72
CA ARG A 170 -17.64 -18.31 -18.86
C ARG A 170 -17.78 -18.82 -20.28
N ARG A 171 -18.79 -18.32 -21.01
CA ARG A 171 -18.96 -18.71 -22.40
C ARG A 171 -17.76 -18.32 -23.26
N THR A 172 -17.17 -17.15 -23.03
CA THR A 172 -15.96 -16.73 -23.76
C THR A 172 -14.74 -17.62 -23.47
N LEU A 173 -14.63 -18.16 -22.26
CA LEU A 173 -13.56 -19.12 -21.93
C LEU A 173 -13.71 -20.43 -22.70
N GLN A 174 -14.94 -20.97 -22.80
CA GLN A 174 -15.23 -22.20 -23.53
C GLN A 174 -15.06 -22.07 -25.05
N GLU A 175 -15.26 -20.89 -25.61
CA GLU A 175 -15.04 -20.61 -27.03
C GLU A 175 -13.57 -20.39 -27.39
N SER A 176 -12.72 -20.17 -26.39
CA SER A 176 -11.28 -19.82 -26.55
C SER A 176 -10.33 -21.01 -26.25
N GLY A 177 -10.83 -22.12 -25.73
CA GLY A 177 -10.09 -23.35 -25.40
C GLY A 177 -10.39 -24.46 -26.38
#